data_ac378fadcea20707d5b8442c8b2d7b43
#
_entry.id   ac378fadcea20707d5b8442c8b2d7b43
#
_cell.length_a   1.000
_cell.length_b   1.000
_cell.length_c   1.000
_cell.angle_alpha   90.00
_cell.angle_beta   90.00
_cell.angle_gamma   90.00
#
_symmetry.space_group_name_H-M   'P 1'
#
loop_
_entity.id
_entity.type
_entity.pdbx_description
1 polymer ?
#
loop_
_entity_poly.entity_id
_entity_poly.type
_entity_poly.pdbx_seq_one_letter_code
_entity_poly.pdbx_strand_id
1 'polypeptide(L)'
;MKSNVVVMVVALALPSLSTVPAMAQAGGVGVAGAGTLVVKPLAEKKVATLPAGPLFWRVESFAALAQARAAAGPMGLVARSDDRVWLCTLGPAGGSSQGGSKVAEIGPLPPIAAPRYLLRIVEASGPPGSHSPVHSHPGVEAAYVLAGEQTFRMSGDVERVEAGKGAASPVASAPMQVSSSGPVGLHALVMFVVDATRPFSSPAKLP
;
A
#
# COMPACT_ATOMS: atom_id res chain seq x y z
N MET A 1 34.28 -83.68 -9.70
CA MET A 1 33.10 -82.78 -9.50
C MET A 1 33.22 -81.67 -10.53
N LYS A 2 32.39 -81.72 -11.58
CA LYS A 2 32.41 -80.78 -12.70
C LYS A 2 31.08 -79.96 -12.60
N SER A 3 31.22 -78.67 -12.29
CA SER A 3 30.08 -77.76 -12.25
C SER A 3 29.84 -77.19 -13.63
N ASN A 4 28.65 -77.43 -14.16
CA ASN A 4 28.17 -76.82 -15.40
C ASN A 4 27.66 -75.44 -15.09
N VAL A 5 28.19 -74.43 -15.78
CA VAL A 5 27.70 -73.08 -15.81
C VAL A 5 26.77 -72.97 -17.02
N VAL A 6 25.49 -72.70 -16.80
CA VAL A 6 24.50 -72.37 -17.82
C VAL A 6 24.55 -70.87 -18.02
N VAL A 7 24.90 -70.41 -19.21
CA VAL A 7 24.81 -68.98 -19.62
C VAL A 7 23.49 -68.76 -20.25
N MET A 8 22.65 -67.93 -19.59
CA MET A 8 21.35 -67.48 -20.11
C MET A 8 21.54 -66.15 -20.86
N VAL A 9 21.36 -66.21 -22.15
CA VAL A 9 21.37 -64.99 -23.02
C VAL A 9 19.98 -64.36 -22.93
N VAL A 10 19.90 -63.16 -22.35
CA VAL A 10 18.71 -62.35 -22.34
C VAL A 10 18.79 -61.37 -23.51
N ALA A 11 17.89 -61.51 -24.49
CA ALA A 11 17.75 -60.56 -25.57
C ALA A 11 17.00 -59.30 -25.04
N LEU A 12 17.68 -58.14 -25.01
CA LEU A 12 17.04 -56.85 -24.76
C LEU A 12 16.37 -56.35 -26.06
N ALA A 13 15.08 -56.28 -26.04
CA ALA A 13 14.30 -55.52 -27.07
C ALA A 13 14.35 -54.01 -26.71
N LEU A 14 14.89 -53.21 -27.60
CA LEU A 14 14.89 -51.74 -27.54
C LEU A 14 13.50 -51.20 -27.93
N PRO A 15 12.85 -50.34 -27.12
CA PRO A 15 11.67 -49.65 -27.54
C PRO A 15 12.02 -48.52 -28.50
N SER A 16 11.32 -48.46 -29.64
CA SER A 16 11.38 -47.39 -30.61
C SER A 16 10.87 -46.06 -29.99
N LEU A 17 11.71 -45.05 -29.94
CA LEU A 17 11.32 -43.69 -29.57
C LEU A 17 10.46 -43.07 -30.69
N SER A 18 9.19 -42.97 -30.45
CA SER A 18 8.31 -42.12 -31.24
C SER A 18 8.53 -40.65 -30.87
N THR A 19 9.10 -39.86 -31.75
CA THR A 19 9.21 -38.40 -31.64
C THR A 19 7.84 -37.78 -31.79
N VAL A 20 7.27 -37.29 -30.67
CA VAL A 20 6.09 -36.42 -30.68
C VAL A 20 6.58 -35.00 -31.03
N PRO A 21 6.02 -34.29 -32.02
CA PRO A 21 6.38 -32.91 -32.25
C PRO A 21 5.90 -32.06 -31.07
N ALA A 22 6.81 -31.30 -30.47
CA ALA A 22 6.48 -30.29 -29.48
C ALA A 22 5.64 -29.20 -30.13
N MET A 23 4.33 -29.22 -29.90
CA MET A 23 3.48 -28.07 -30.12
C MET A 23 3.94 -26.96 -29.20
N ALA A 24 4.52 -25.92 -29.77
CA ALA A 24 4.77 -24.68 -29.08
C ALA A 24 3.43 -24.13 -28.60
N GLN A 25 3.11 -24.29 -27.31
CA GLN A 25 2.05 -23.53 -26.69
C GLN A 25 2.51 -22.07 -26.69
N ALA A 26 1.88 -21.27 -27.56
CA ALA A 26 1.92 -19.82 -27.44
C ALA A 26 1.39 -19.50 -26.04
N GLY A 27 2.31 -19.10 -25.16
CA GLY A 27 1.97 -18.62 -23.83
C GLY A 27 1.05 -17.41 -23.97
N GLY A 28 -0.23 -17.65 -23.83
CA GLY A 28 -1.17 -16.56 -23.62
C GLY A 28 -0.70 -15.82 -22.37
N VAL A 29 -0.34 -14.55 -22.52
CA VAL A 29 -0.15 -13.64 -21.41
C VAL A 29 -1.52 -13.52 -20.76
N GLY A 30 -1.78 -14.38 -19.77
CA GLY A 30 -2.98 -14.27 -18.96
C GLY A 30 -2.92 -12.89 -18.30
N VAL A 31 -3.84 -12.02 -18.68
CA VAL A 31 -4.10 -10.79 -17.94
C VAL A 31 -4.49 -11.26 -16.54
N ALA A 32 -3.58 -11.14 -15.58
CA ALA A 32 -3.88 -11.42 -14.19
C ALA A 32 -5.10 -10.56 -13.84
N GLY A 33 -6.20 -11.20 -13.47
CA GLY A 33 -7.42 -10.49 -13.11
C GLY A 33 -7.09 -9.46 -12.03
N ALA A 34 -7.58 -8.24 -12.19
CA ALA A 34 -7.33 -7.15 -11.25
C ALA A 34 -7.73 -7.61 -9.84
N GLY A 35 -6.73 -7.77 -8.98
CA GLY A 35 -6.92 -8.18 -7.58
C GLY A 35 -7.46 -7.03 -6.74
N THR A 36 -7.81 -7.33 -5.49
CA THR A 36 -8.15 -6.32 -4.49
C THR A 36 -6.88 -5.88 -3.76
N LEU A 37 -6.75 -4.57 -3.50
CA LEU A 37 -5.71 -4.05 -2.62
C LEU A 37 -5.87 -4.63 -1.22
N VAL A 38 -4.76 -5.06 -0.63
CA VAL A 38 -4.69 -5.45 0.77
C VAL A 38 -4.43 -4.21 1.60
N VAL A 39 -5.27 -3.98 2.62
CA VAL A 39 -5.15 -2.84 3.53
C VAL A 39 -4.98 -3.35 4.95
N LYS A 40 -3.85 -3.00 5.58
CA LYS A 40 -3.47 -3.44 6.91
C LYS A 40 -3.35 -2.24 7.85
N PRO A 41 -4.16 -2.15 8.93
CA PRO A 41 -4.00 -1.11 9.95
C PRO A 41 -2.63 -1.22 10.65
N LEU A 42 -1.94 -0.09 10.80
CA LEU A 42 -0.64 -0.01 11.45
C LEU A 42 -0.68 0.76 12.77
N ALA A 43 -1.34 1.92 12.78
CA ALA A 43 -1.45 2.76 13.97
C ALA A 43 -2.70 3.64 13.90
N GLU A 44 -3.28 3.96 15.06
CA GLU A 44 -4.38 4.91 15.14
C GLU A 44 -4.41 5.65 16.49
N LYS A 45 -5.02 6.83 16.48
CA LYS A 45 -5.21 7.67 17.65
C LYS A 45 -6.45 8.54 17.47
N LYS A 46 -7.28 8.63 18.50
CA LYS A 46 -8.37 9.61 18.56
C LYS A 46 -7.90 10.89 19.24
N VAL A 47 -8.24 12.03 18.65
CA VAL A 47 -7.92 13.36 19.18
C VAL A 47 -9.18 14.22 19.21
N ALA A 48 -9.26 15.12 20.19
CA ALA A 48 -10.42 16.00 20.34
C ALA A 48 -10.37 17.19 19.37
N THR A 49 -9.17 17.71 19.11
CA THR A 49 -8.96 18.90 18.30
C THR A 49 -7.75 18.71 17.39
N LEU A 50 -7.74 19.41 16.28
CA LEU A 50 -6.60 19.50 15.38
C LEU A 50 -5.84 20.82 15.63
N PRO A 51 -4.54 20.88 15.26
CA PRO A 51 -3.80 22.14 15.24
C PRO A 51 -4.49 23.18 14.33
N ALA A 52 -4.35 24.44 14.67
CA ALA A 52 -4.88 25.53 13.85
C ALA A 52 -4.06 25.76 12.56
N GLY A 53 -4.72 26.26 11.52
CA GLY A 53 -4.11 26.61 10.24
C GLY A 53 -4.05 25.44 9.25
N PRO A 54 -3.35 25.62 8.12
CA PRO A 54 -3.16 24.57 7.12
C PRO A 54 -2.42 23.38 7.69
N LEU A 55 -2.93 22.18 7.44
CA LEU A 55 -2.37 20.93 7.97
C LEU A 55 -1.68 20.12 6.89
N PHE A 56 -0.62 19.45 7.29
CA PHE A 56 0.20 18.58 6.47
C PHE A 56 0.48 17.27 7.21
N TRP A 57 0.58 16.18 6.48
CA TRP A 57 1.21 14.96 6.98
C TRP A 57 2.71 15.03 6.73
N ARG A 58 3.51 15.12 7.80
CA ARG A 58 4.96 14.94 7.75
C ARG A 58 5.29 13.48 7.96
N VAL A 59 6.01 12.89 7.01
CA VAL A 59 6.47 11.49 7.05
C VAL A 59 7.96 11.47 7.31
N GLU A 60 8.37 10.80 8.37
CA GLU A 60 9.76 10.69 8.81
C GLU A 60 10.12 9.22 9.02
N SER A 61 11.32 8.82 8.59
CA SER A 61 11.90 7.51 8.87
C SER A 61 12.84 7.57 10.06
N PHE A 62 12.86 6.49 10.86
CA PHE A 62 13.71 6.36 12.04
C PHE A 62 14.49 5.05 12.01
N ALA A 63 15.69 5.05 12.60
CA ALA A 63 16.50 3.85 12.74
C ALA A 63 15.92 2.86 13.77
N ALA A 64 15.23 3.36 14.80
CA ALA A 64 14.71 2.54 15.88
C ALA A 64 13.30 2.96 16.33
N LEU A 65 12.49 1.96 16.69
CA LEU A 65 11.11 2.17 17.17
C LEU A 65 11.07 3.02 18.46
N ALA A 66 12.01 2.81 19.35
CA ALA A 66 12.10 3.58 20.61
C ALA A 66 12.35 5.07 20.35
N GLN A 67 13.20 5.41 19.37
CA GLN A 67 13.47 6.79 18.99
C GLN A 67 12.23 7.45 18.38
N ALA A 68 11.55 6.77 17.45
CA ALA A 68 10.30 7.28 16.86
C ALA A 68 9.23 7.53 17.91
N ARG A 69 9.07 6.62 18.87
CA ARG A 69 8.12 6.77 19.99
C ARG A 69 8.46 7.94 20.91
N ALA A 70 9.74 8.13 21.22
CA ALA A 70 10.19 9.25 22.04
C ALA A 70 9.99 10.61 21.33
N ALA A 71 10.11 10.64 20.00
CA ALA A 71 9.92 11.83 19.19
C ALA A 71 8.44 12.12 18.86
N ALA A 72 7.56 11.13 19.01
CA ALA A 72 6.14 11.27 18.67
C ALA A 72 5.41 12.19 19.63
N GLY A 73 4.96 13.35 19.14
CA GLY A 73 4.09 14.27 19.84
C GLY A 73 2.61 13.85 19.83
N PRO A 74 1.71 14.74 20.30
CA PRO A 74 0.28 14.45 20.40
C PRO A 74 -0.37 14.05 19.06
N MET A 75 0.11 14.59 17.94
CA MET A 75 -0.39 14.34 16.59
C MET A 75 0.45 13.31 15.82
N GLY A 76 1.44 12.68 16.47
CA GLY A 76 2.31 11.67 15.87
C GLY A 76 1.74 10.27 16.00
N LEU A 77 1.87 9.49 14.93
CA LEU A 77 1.61 8.06 14.86
C LEU A 77 2.88 7.34 14.44
N VAL A 78 3.29 6.33 15.21
CA VAL A 78 4.46 5.51 14.90
C VAL A 78 4.00 4.18 14.33
N ALA A 79 4.56 3.79 13.18
CA ALA A 79 4.24 2.56 12.48
C ALA A 79 5.51 1.82 12.07
N ARG A 80 5.37 0.52 11.84
CA ARG A 80 6.35 -0.32 11.14
C ARG A 80 5.74 -0.80 9.84
N SER A 81 6.48 -0.62 8.76
CA SER A 81 6.15 -1.17 7.45
C SER A 81 7.46 -1.63 6.83
N ASP A 82 7.51 -2.89 6.39
CA ASP A 82 8.73 -3.60 6.11
C ASP A 82 9.70 -3.53 7.30
N ASP A 83 11.01 -3.41 7.05
CA ASP A 83 12.02 -3.26 8.09
C ASP A 83 12.23 -1.81 8.55
N ARG A 84 11.33 -0.89 8.17
CA ARG A 84 11.44 0.53 8.46
C ARG A 84 10.47 0.96 9.57
N VAL A 85 10.92 1.95 10.33
CA VAL A 85 10.11 2.63 11.35
C VAL A 85 9.74 4.02 10.82
N TRP A 86 8.46 4.32 10.90
CA TRP A 86 7.86 5.55 10.40
C TRP A 86 7.22 6.34 11.53
N LEU A 87 7.40 7.64 11.52
CA LEU A 87 6.62 8.60 12.29
C LEU A 87 5.88 9.50 11.30
N CYS A 88 4.54 9.41 11.30
CA CYS A 88 3.70 10.33 10.57
C CYS A 88 3.07 11.31 11.55
N THR A 89 3.35 12.60 11.38
CA THR A 89 2.87 13.67 12.25
C THR A 89 1.95 14.60 11.47
N LEU A 90 0.72 14.78 11.96
CA LEU A 90 -0.21 15.77 11.44
C LEU A 90 0.07 17.12 12.11
N GLY A 91 0.27 18.18 11.32
CA GLY A 91 0.54 19.50 11.84
C GLY A 91 0.78 20.57 10.79
N PRO A 92 1.20 21.78 11.17
CA PRO A 92 1.62 22.82 10.25
C PRO A 92 2.80 22.35 9.37
N ALA A 93 3.01 23.04 8.24
CA ALA A 93 4.15 22.82 7.36
C ALA A 93 5.48 23.01 8.11
N GLY A 94 6.52 22.34 7.61
CA GLY A 94 7.87 22.42 8.16
C GLY A 94 8.10 21.52 9.38
N GLY A 95 9.14 21.83 10.11
CA GLY A 95 9.57 21.05 11.27
C GLY A 95 10.23 19.72 10.93
N SER A 96 10.82 19.12 11.93
CA SER A 96 11.41 17.79 11.92
C SER A 96 11.44 17.25 13.34
N SER A 97 11.48 15.95 13.48
CA SER A 97 11.61 15.27 14.77
C SER A 97 13.06 14.91 15.02
N GLN A 98 13.52 15.06 16.27
CA GLN A 98 14.89 14.70 16.64
C GLN A 98 15.16 13.22 16.34
N GLY A 99 16.23 12.93 15.60
CA GLY A 99 16.62 11.59 15.21
C GLY A 99 15.82 11.01 14.02
N GLY A 100 14.88 11.75 13.47
CA GLY A 100 14.12 11.39 12.27
C GLY A 100 14.73 11.98 11.00
N SER A 101 14.52 11.28 9.89
CA SER A 101 14.81 11.78 8.54
C SER A 101 13.50 12.05 7.82
N LYS A 102 13.19 13.33 7.56
CA LYS A 102 11.97 13.73 6.82
C LYS A 102 12.09 13.25 5.38
N VAL A 103 11.12 12.47 4.93
CA VAL A 103 11.05 11.92 3.57
C VAL A 103 9.94 12.55 2.74
N ALA A 104 8.86 13.02 3.39
CA ALA A 104 7.77 13.71 2.71
C ALA A 104 7.05 14.70 3.62
N GLU A 105 6.39 15.67 2.99
CA GLU A 105 5.41 16.56 3.58
C GLU A 105 4.26 16.70 2.59
N ILE A 106 3.06 16.25 2.99
CA ILE A 106 1.92 16.07 2.09
C ILE A 106 0.78 16.97 2.56
N GLY A 107 0.38 17.87 1.71
CA GLY A 107 -0.63 18.89 1.97
C GLY A 107 -0.40 20.16 1.16
N PRO A 108 -1.13 21.28 1.45
CA PRO A 108 -2.06 21.41 2.56
C PRO A 108 -3.28 20.51 2.39
N LEU A 109 -3.71 19.88 3.47
CA LEU A 109 -4.90 19.04 3.48
C LEU A 109 -6.16 19.92 3.37
N PRO A 110 -7.23 19.48 2.67
CA PRO A 110 -8.51 20.15 2.72
C PRO A 110 -9.03 20.28 4.15
N PRO A 111 -9.76 21.37 4.46
CA PRO A 111 -10.34 21.57 5.78
C PRO A 111 -11.29 20.43 6.17
N ILE A 112 -11.23 20.01 7.44
CA ILE A 112 -12.09 18.98 8.02
C ILE A 112 -12.70 19.55 9.29
N ALA A 113 -14.02 19.45 9.41
CA ALA A 113 -14.73 19.80 10.63
C ALA A 113 -15.43 18.55 11.18
N ALA A 114 -15.11 18.20 12.42
CA ALA A 114 -15.70 17.06 13.12
C ALA A 114 -15.72 17.30 14.64
N PRO A 115 -16.63 16.67 15.39
CA PRO A 115 -16.65 16.75 16.85
C PRO A 115 -15.43 16.09 17.50
N ARG A 116 -14.87 15.07 16.85
CA ARG A 116 -13.66 14.33 17.22
C ARG A 116 -13.00 13.76 15.98
N TYR A 117 -11.71 13.60 16.03
CA TYR A 117 -10.93 13.11 14.87
C TYR A 117 -10.29 11.76 15.17
N LEU A 118 -10.23 10.92 14.15
CA LEU A 118 -9.41 9.72 14.12
C LEU A 118 -8.24 9.98 13.17
N LEU A 119 -7.04 9.92 13.70
CA LEU A 119 -5.81 9.81 12.93
C LEU A 119 -5.50 8.32 12.76
N ARG A 120 -5.23 7.87 11.53
CA ARG A 120 -4.91 6.47 11.25
C ARG A 120 -3.85 6.36 10.18
N ILE A 121 -2.98 5.36 10.32
CA ILE A 121 -2.07 4.91 9.27
C ILE A 121 -2.45 3.48 8.92
N VAL A 122 -2.55 3.19 7.64
CA VAL A 122 -2.63 1.84 7.11
C VAL A 122 -1.50 1.61 6.12
N GLU A 123 -1.15 0.36 5.90
CA GLU A 123 -0.35 -0.11 4.77
C GLU A 123 -1.31 -0.58 3.68
N ALA A 124 -1.13 -0.06 2.47
CA ALA A 124 -1.84 -0.52 1.28
C ALA A 124 -0.86 -1.20 0.34
N SER A 125 -1.20 -2.40 -0.12
CA SER A 125 -0.35 -3.16 -1.04
C SER A 125 -1.15 -4.00 -2.00
N GLY A 126 -0.55 -4.33 -3.16
CA GLY A 126 -1.16 -5.23 -4.13
C GLY A 126 -0.38 -5.29 -5.44
N PRO A 127 -0.55 -6.37 -6.21
CA PRO A 127 0.06 -6.49 -7.52
C PRO A 127 -0.47 -5.43 -8.49
N PRO A 128 0.21 -5.19 -9.61
CA PRO A 128 -0.27 -4.31 -10.67
C PRO A 128 -1.72 -4.60 -11.07
N GLY A 129 -2.53 -3.55 -11.22
CA GLY A 129 -3.94 -3.66 -11.58
C GLY A 129 -4.89 -3.90 -10.41
N SER A 130 -4.40 -4.19 -9.19
CA SER A 130 -5.28 -4.30 -8.02
C SER A 130 -5.88 -2.94 -7.64
N HIS A 131 -7.11 -2.95 -7.11
CA HIS A 131 -7.81 -1.73 -6.77
C HIS A 131 -8.76 -1.92 -5.58
N SER A 132 -9.12 -0.82 -4.93
CA SER A 132 -10.20 -0.79 -3.95
C SER A 132 -11.57 -0.76 -4.63
N PRO A 133 -12.66 -1.17 -3.95
CA PRO A 133 -13.99 -0.71 -4.31
C PRO A 133 -14.05 0.83 -4.31
N VAL A 134 -15.01 1.43 -5.02
CA VAL A 134 -15.29 2.87 -4.89
C VAL A 134 -15.86 3.12 -3.50
N HIS A 135 -15.24 4.01 -2.75
CA HIS A 135 -15.58 4.31 -1.37
C HIS A 135 -15.34 5.78 -1.04
N SER A 136 -15.74 6.19 0.15
CA SER A 136 -15.42 7.51 0.72
C SER A 136 -15.05 7.36 2.20
N HIS A 137 -14.25 8.31 2.69
CA HIS A 137 -13.93 8.48 4.10
C HIS A 137 -14.54 9.78 4.63
N PRO A 138 -15.00 9.88 5.89
CA PRO A 138 -15.52 11.13 6.44
C PRO A 138 -14.40 12.12 6.80
N GLY A 139 -13.54 12.44 5.86
CA GLY A 139 -12.35 13.29 6.03
C GLY A 139 -11.39 13.21 4.85
N VAL A 140 -10.09 13.22 5.13
CA VAL A 140 -9.02 13.26 4.12
C VAL A 140 -8.17 12.00 4.20
N GLU A 141 -7.87 11.46 3.03
CA GLU A 141 -6.86 10.42 2.79
C GLU A 141 -5.64 11.05 2.13
N ALA A 142 -4.45 10.67 2.60
CA ALA A 142 -3.16 11.01 2.00
C ALA A 142 -2.30 9.75 1.90
N ALA A 143 -1.50 9.62 0.86
CA ALA A 143 -0.60 8.48 0.67
C ALA A 143 0.84 8.94 0.48
N TYR A 144 1.78 8.14 0.99
CA TYR A 144 3.20 8.17 0.65
C TYR A 144 3.57 6.80 0.06
N VAL A 145 3.93 6.79 -1.21
CA VAL A 145 4.22 5.56 -1.96
C VAL A 145 5.64 5.10 -1.69
N LEU A 146 5.80 3.88 -1.17
CA LEU A 146 7.09 3.26 -0.87
C LEU A 146 7.65 2.50 -2.07
N ALA A 147 6.76 1.85 -2.85
CA ALA A 147 7.10 1.14 -4.09
C ALA A 147 5.90 1.13 -5.05
N GLY A 148 6.19 1.02 -6.34
CA GLY A 148 5.17 1.02 -7.38
C GLY A 148 4.58 2.40 -7.65
N GLU A 149 3.33 2.44 -8.07
CA GLU A 149 2.57 3.66 -8.37
C GLU A 149 1.14 3.50 -7.86
N GLN A 150 0.64 4.50 -7.15
CA GLN A 150 -0.75 4.59 -6.71
C GLN A 150 -1.51 5.58 -7.58
N THR A 151 -2.68 5.19 -8.04
CA THR A 151 -3.62 6.12 -8.67
C THR A 151 -4.82 6.36 -7.77
N PHE A 152 -5.12 7.63 -7.51
CA PHE A 152 -6.39 8.09 -6.98
C PHE A 152 -7.30 8.46 -8.15
N ARG A 153 -8.44 7.80 -8.27
CA ARG A 153 -9.48 8.14 -9.22
C ARG A 153 -10.66 8.72 -8.45
N MET A 154 -10.98 9.97 -8.73
CA MET A 154 -12.10 10.72 -8.17
C MET A 154 -13.01 11.21 -9.29
N SER A 155 -14.10 11.90 -8.96
CA SER A 155 -14.97 12.52 -9.97
C SER A 155 -14.22 13.58 -10.77
N GLY A 156 -14.05 13.32 -12.07
CA GLY A 156 -13.41 14.28 -13.00
C GLY A 156 -11.90 14.43 -12.85
N ASP A 157 -11.26 13.67 -11.95
CA ASP A 157 -9.82 13.77 -11.68
C ASP A 157 -9.17 12.40 -11.49
N VAL A 158 -7.91 12.31 -11.95
CA VAL A 158 -7.05 11.13 -11.79
C VAL A 158 -5.65 11.58 -11.43
N GLU A 159 -5.25 11.34 -10.20
CA GLU A 159 -3.91 11.65 -9.71
C GLU A 159 -3.06 10.39 -9.59
N ARG A 160 -1.84 10.43 -10.13
CA ARG A 160 -0.85 9.33 -10.04
C ARG A 160 0.30 9.74 -9.14
N VAL A 161 0.67 8.84 -8.26
CA VAL A 161 1.71 9.06 -7.25
C VAL A 161 2.73 7.94 -7.37
N GLU A 162 3.94 8.29 -7.76
CA GLU A 162 5.06 7.37 -7.92
C GLU A 162 5.77 7.11 -6.58
N ALA A 163 6.57 6.05 -6.54
CA ALA A 163 7.43 5.73 -5.40
C ALA A 163 8.31 6.93 -4.98
N GLY A 164 8.39 7.18 -3.68
CA GLY A 164 9.08 8.31 -3.07
C GLY A 164 8.31 9.63 -3.10
N LYS A 165 7.08 9.63 -3.61
CA LYS A 165 6.17 10.78 -3.65
C LYS A 165 4.96 10.57 -2.74
N GLY A 166 4.27 11.67 -2.43
CA GLY A 166 3.03 11.64 -1.68
C GLY A 166 2.01 12.63 -2.22
N ALA A 167 0.74 12.29 -2.06
CA ALA A 167 -0.40 13.13 -2.39
C ALA A 167 -1.52 12.94 -1.39
N ALA A 168 -2.45 13.89 -1.37
CA ALA A 168 -3.67 13.81 -0.57
C ALA A 168 -4.89 14.07 -1.46
N SER A 169 -6.02 13.44 -1.11
CA SER A 169 -7.27 13.75 -1.79
C SER A 169 -7.56 15.26 -1.72
N PRO A 170 -7.84 15.92 -2.84
CA PRO A 170 -8.01 17.38 -2.89
C PRO A 170 -9.30 17.84 -2.24
N VAL A 171 -10.27 16.94 -2.06
CA VAL A 171 -11.58 17.22 -1.47
C VAL A 171 -11.87 16.24 -0.34
N ALA A 172 -12.19 16.76 0.84
CA ALA A 172 -12.58 15.94 1.97
C ALA A 172 -13.89 15.19 1.68
N SER A 173 -13.95 13.93 2.09
CA SER A 173 -15.13 13.05 1.94
C SER A 173 -15.54 12.74 0.49
N ALA A 174 -14.70 13.04 -0.49
CA ALA A 174 -15.01 12.72 -1.89
C ALA A 174 -15.01 11.20 -2.13
N PRO A 175 -15.93 10.69 -2.98
CA PRO A 175 -15.84 9.33 -3.50
C PRO A 175 -14.55 9.12 -4.28
N MET A 176 -13.86 7.99 -4.03
CA MET A 176 -12.63 7.64 -4.71
C MET A 176 -12.47 6.14 -4.93
N GLN A 177 -11.63 5.80 -5.87
CA GLN A 177 -11.06 4.46 -6.06
C GLN A 177 -9.55 4.57 -6.08
N VAL A 178 -8.87 3.71 -5.33
CA VAL A 178 -7.41 3.62 -5.29
C VAL A 178 -6.97 2.38 -6.04
N SER A 179 -5.90 2.49 -6.84
CA SER A 179 -5.35 1.36 -7.59
C SER A 179 -3.82 1.32 -7.61
N SER A 180 -3.28 0.12 -7.77
CA SER A 180 -1.89 -0.15 -8.14
C SER A 180 -1.77 -0.03 -9.66
N SER A 181 -1.27 1.08 -10.16
CA SER A 181 -1.31 1.44 -11.59
C SER A 181 0.01 1.25 -12.32
N GLY A 182 1.12 1.12 -11.60
CA GLY A 182 2.44 0.92 -12.17
C GLY A 182 2.73 -0.53 -12.60
N PRO A 183 3.87 -0.78 -13.24
CA PRO A 183 4.31 -2.12 -13.63
C PRO A 183 4.80 -2.96 -12.45
N VAL A 184 5.09 -2.32 -11.32
CA VAL A 184 5.51 -2.96 -10.06
C VAL A 184 4.36 -2.86 -9.07
N GLY A 185 4.20 -3.86 -8.21
CA GLY A 185 3.16 -3.87 -7.18
C GLY A 185 3.26 -2.65 -6.26
N LEU A 186 2.10 -2.13 -5.88
CA LEU A 186 1.99 -1.01 -4.96
C LEU A 186 2.38 -1.43 -3.54
N HIS A 187 3.12 -0.57 -2.88
CA HIS A 187 3.31 -0.54 -1.44
C HIS A 187 3.30 0.91 -0.96
N ALA A 188 2.37 1.27 -0.09
CA ALA A 188 2.17 2.64 0.36
C ALA A 188 1.78 2.72 1.85
N LEU A 189 2.22 3.80 2.50
CA LEU A 189 1.65 4.27 3.76
C LEU A 189 0.49 5.20 3.43
N VAL A 190 -0.68 4.90 3.95
CA VAL A 190 -1.87 5.74 3.76
C VAL A 190 -2.28 6.32 5.10
N MET A 191 -2.37 7.64 5.15
CA MET A 191 -2.64 8.41 6.36
C MET A 191 -4.00 9.06 6.25
N PHE A 192 -4.76 8.98 7.32
CA PHE A 192 -6.11 9.53 7.40
C PHE A 192 -6.26 10.51 8.54
N VAL A 193 -7.01 11.57 8.30
CA VAL A 193 -7.63 12.40 9.32
C VAL A 193 -9.11 12.48 9.01
N VAL A 194 -9.93 11.85 9.86
CA VAL A 194 -11.37 11.64 9.59
C VAL A 194 -12.22 11.89 10.84
N ASP A 195 -13.51 12.10 10.65
CA ASP A 195 -14.49 12.21 11.74
C ASP A 195 -14.61 10.86 12.47
N ALA A 196 -14.19 10.83 13.74
CA ALA A 196 -14.21 9.63 14.57
C ALA A 196 -15.62 9.21 15.02
N THR A 197 -16.65 9.98 14.74
CA THR A 197 -18.06 9.69 15.10
C THR A 197 -18.82 8.99 13.96
N ARG A 198 -18.20 8.87 12.79
CA ARG A 198 -18.79 8.27 11.58
C ARG A 198 -18.05 6.97 11.23
N PRO A 199 -18.66 6.08 10.43
CA PRO A 199 -17.96 4.92 9.87
C PRO A 199 -16.69 5.37 9.14
N PHE A 200 -15.57 4.66 9.38
CA PHE A 200 -14.27 5.01 8.78
C PHE A 200 -14.30 5.03 7.25
N SER A 201 -15.02 4.09 6.65
CA SER A 201 -15.21 4.00 5.20
C SER A 201 -16.65 3.62 4.89
N SER A 202 -17.18 4.11 3.79
CA SER A 202 -18.53 3.81 3.30
C SER A 202 -18.48 3.54 1.80
N PRO A 203 -19.28 2.57 1.29
CA PRO A 203 -19.44 2.40 -0.16
C PRO A 203 -19.91 3.71 -0.81
N ALA A 204 -19.39 3.98 -1.99
CA ALA A 204 -19.72 5.17 -2.76
C ALA A 204 -19.82 4.86 -4.26
N LYS A 205 -20.20 5.83 -5.06
CA LYS A 205 -20.20 5.77 -6.53
C LYS A 205 -19.44 6.99 -7.05
N LEU A 206 -18.63 6.78 -8.06
CA LEU A 206 -18.13 7.88 -8.89
C LEU A 206 -19.27 8.32 -9.81
N PRO A 207 -19.51 9.62 -9.94
CA PRO A 207 -20.50 10.14 -10.89
C PRO A 207 -20.11 9.89 -12.34
#